data_6f1ea0a15eb2e3dfad73022b7e0360a3
#
_entry.id   6f1ea0a15eb2e3dfad73022b7e0360a3
#
_cell.length_a   1.000
_cell.length_b   1.000
_cell.length_c   1.000
_cell.angle_alpha   90.00
_cell.angle_beta   90.00
_cell.angle_gamma   90.00
#
_symmetry.space_group_name_H-M   'P 1'
#
loop_
_entity.id
_entity.type
_entity.pdbx_description
1 polymer ?
#
loop_
_entity_poly.entity_id
_entity_poly.type
_entity_poly.pdbx_seq_one_letter_code
_entity_poly.pdbx_strand_id
1 'polypeptide(L)'
;MIMTVLRQQPRAAGLVLGLIAANLLAWCWALQAFGDSGALMAASLLAWGYGLRHAVDADHIAAIDNVTRKMMQQGRRPFAVGAWFSLGHSSIVVLASAAIAATATAFSTQMSWLHDTGSVIGTAVSALFLLAMAFINLVILRSVWRSFQAWKRGEPVSDEIVSGGGVMSWLFGKTFRLISRSWQMYLVGFLFGLGFDTATEIGVLSISAAGASSGISVWSIMVFPALFASGMALVDTLDNVLMVGAYGWAFSKPQRKLYYNMTITGTSVVVALFIGGLEAMGLLMDKFALSGGIWRWVGALNDNLGDAGFVVVGLFVACWALSVLNYRWRGYDNLAR
;
A
#
# COMPACT_ATOMS: atom_id res chain seq x y z
N MET A 1 18.43 8.80 2.12
CA MET A 1 17.58 8.87 0.90
C MET A 1 16.33 9.72 1.10
N ILE A 2 15.45 9.43 2.06
CA ILE A 2 14.24 10.24 2.33
C ILE A 2 14.59 11.72 2.51
N MET A 3 15.52 12.06 3.42
CA MET A 3 15.96 13.44 3.68
C MET A 3 16.47 14.15 2.42
N THR A 4 17.16 13.45 1.53
CA THR A 4 17.63 14.01 0.26
C THR A 4 16.46 14.34 -0.66
N VAL A 5 15.46 13.44 -0.76
CA VAL A 5 14.26 13.66 -1.55
C VAL A 5 13.46 14.84 -1.01
N LEU A 6 13.25 14.92 0.30
CA LEU A 6 12.51 16.01 0.94
C LEU A 6 13.19 17.37 0.74
N ARG A 7 14.53 17.42 0.83
CA ARG A 7 15.29 18.67 0.55
C ARG A 7 15.15 19.13 -0.91
N GLN A 8 15.05 18.20 -1.85
CA GLN A 8 14.98 18.52 -3.29
C GLN A 8 13.54 18.72 -3.80
N GLN A 9 12.54 18.30 -3.02
CA GLN A 9 11.13 18.26 -3.45
C GLN A 9 10.23 18.94 -2.41
N PRO A 10 10.02 20.27 -2.49
CA PRO A 10 9.26 21.02 -1.49
C PRO A 10 7.81 20.55 -1.34
N ARG A 11 7.20 20.01 -2.42
CA ARG A 11 5.85 19.42 -2.34
C ARG A 11 5.79 18.15 -1.49
N ALA A 12 6.81 17.29 -1.58
CA ALA A 12 6.92 16.11 -0.74
C ALA A 12 7.18 16.50 0.73
N ALA A 13 8.06 17.49 0.95
CA ALA A 13 8.33 17.99 2.28
C ALA A 13 7.09 18.61 2.93
N GLY A 14 6.34 19.43 2.19
CA GLY A 14 5.10 20.04 2.68
C GLY A 14 4.04 18.99 3.03
N LEU A 15 3.90 17.94 2.21
CA LEU A 15 2.99 16.82 2.49
C LEU A 15 3.38 16.09 3.79
N VAL A 16 4.64 15.70 3.93
CA VAL A 16 5.14 14.99 5.13
C VAL A 16 5.00 15.87 6.39
N LEU A 17 5.35 17.16 6.29
CA LEU A 17 5.17 18.10 7.41
C LEU A 17 3.70 18.26 7.79
N GLY A 18 2.79 18.33 6.82
CA GLY A 18 1.35 18.37 7.04
C GLY A 18 0.84 17.11 7.76
N LEU A 19 1.35 15.92 7.39
CA LEU A 19 0.99 14.67 8.06
C LEU A 19 1.59 14.56 9.48
N ILE A 20 2.81 15.06 9.70
CA ILE A 20 3.38 15.18 11.04
C ILE A 20 2.52 16.12 11.89
N ALA A 21 2.11 17.27 11.36
CA ALA A 21 1.22 18.19 12.04
C ALA A 21 -0.15 17.53 12.36
N ALA A 22 -0.71 16.77 11.44
CA ALA A 22 -1.95 16.01 11.67
C ALA A 22 -1.80 14.99 12.80
N ASN A 23 -0.67 14.27 12.87
CA ASN A 23 -0.35 13.37 13.99
C ASN A 23 -0.28 14.14 15.32
N LEU A 24 0.44 15.27 15.36
CA LEU A 24 0.53 16.09 16.57
C LEU A 24 -0.84 16.61 17.00
N LEU A 25 -1.68 17.05 16.08
CA LEU A 25 -3.04 17.50 16.37
C LEU A 25 -3.92 16.36 16.90
N ALA A 26 -3.82 15.16 16.33
CA ALA A 26 -4.54 13.98 16.83
C ALA A 26 -4.11 13.62 18.26
N TRP A 27 -2.81 13.72 18.57
CA TRP A 27 -2.28 13.51 19.92
C TRP A 27 -2.67 14.63 20.90
N CYS A 28 -2.69 15.89 20.46
CA CYS A 28 -3.22 17.00 21.27
C CYS A 28 -4.70 16.78 21.60
N TRP A 29 -5.48 16.30 20.64
CA TRP A 29 -6.88 15.93 20.86
C TRP A 29 -7.01 14.77 21.86
N ALA A 30 -6.20 13.72 21.76
CA ALA A 30 -6.15 12.62 22.71
C ALA A 30 -5.84 13.10 24.13
N LEU A 31 -4.83 13.97 24.29
CA LEU A 31 -4.46 14.56 25.57
C LEU A 31 -5.59 15.40 26.16
N GLN A 32 -6.27 16.21 25.34
CA GLN A 32 -7.40 17.01 25.78
C GLN A 32 -8.60 16.15 26.20
N ALA A 33 -8.86 15.05 25.46
CA ALA A 33 -10.01 14.18 25.73
C ALA A 33 -9.78 13.22 26.88
N PHE A 34 -8.56 12.74 27.07
CA PHE A 34 -8.21 11.58 27.90
C PHE A 34 -7.01 11.78 28.83
N GLY A 35 -6.46 12.99 28.92
CA GLY A 35 -5.24 13.26 29.71
C GLY A 35 -5.30 12.80 31.18
N ASP A 36 -6.47 12.80 31.76
CA ASP A 36 -6.70 12.38 33.15
C ASP A 36 -6.92 10.85 33.29
N SER A 37 -6.98 10.10 32.19
CA SER A 37 -7.22 8.65 32.17
C SER A 37 -6.07 7.88 31.54
N GLY A 38 -5.22 7.27 32.36
CA GLY A 38 -4.12 6.43 31.89
C GLY A 38 -4.58 5.27 30.99
N ALA A 39 -5.74 4.68 31.26
CA ALA A 39 -6.30 3.59 30.46
C ALA A 39 -6.71 4.06 29.05
N LEU A 40 -7.39 5.22 28.94
CA LEU A 40 -7.79 5.76 27.64
C LEU A 40 -6.59 6.31 26.85
N MET A 41 -5.57 6.84 27.52
CA MET A 41 -4.30 7.21 26.87
C MET A 41 -3.57 5.98 26.36
N ALA A 42 -3.57 4.86 27.09
CA ALA A 42 -3.00 3.59 26.60
C ALA A 42 -3.79 3.06 25.38
N ALA A 43 -5.13 3.14 25.40
CA ALA A 43 -5.97 2.80 24.26
C ALA A 43 -5.69 3.72 23.03
N SER A 44 -5.43 5.01 23.27
CA SER A 44 -5.02 5.97 22.23
C SER A 44 -3.68 5.59 21.61
N LEU A 45 -2.71 5.17 22.42
CA LEU A 45 -1.42 4.67 21.97
C LEU A 45 -1.57 3.39 21.14
N LEU A 46 -2.42 2.47 21.55
CA LEU A 46 -2.73 1.25 20.80
C LEU A 46 -3.39 1.58 19.46
N ALA A 47 -4.37 2.47 19.42
CA ALA A 47 -5.04 2.88 18.18
C ALA A 47 -4.05 3.51 17.19
N TRP A 48 -3.15 4.36 17.66
CA TRP A 48 -2.08 4.93 16.83
C TRP A 48 -1.10 3.84 16.38
N GLY A 49 -0.67 2.95 17.28
CA GLY A 49 0.19 1.82 16.97
C GLY A 49 -0.42 0.89 15.92
N TYR A 50 -1.73 0.64 15.99
CA TYR A 50 -2.46 -0.11 14.97
C TYR A 50 -2.41 0.59 13.61
N GLY A 51 -2.53 1.92 13.55
CA GLY A 51 -2.38 2.67 12.31
C GLY A 51 -0.98 2.55 11.70
N LEU A 52 0.06 2.69 12.52
CA LEU A 52 1.46 2.48 12.08
C LEU A 52 1.68 1.05 11.54
N ARG A 53 1.12 0.05 12.24
CA ARG A 53 1.26 -1.35 11.90
C ARG A 53 0.52 -1.69 10.60
N HIS A 54 -0.70 -1.18 10.46
CA HIS A 54 -1.55 -1.44 9.30
C HIS A 54 -0.95 -0.91 7.99
N ALA A 55 -0.29 0.25 8.02
CA ALA A 55 0.44 0.78 6.86
C ALA A 55 1.55 -0.15 6.34
N VAL A 56 2.00 -1.10 7.15
CA VAL A 56 3.03 -2.08 6.76
C VAL A 56 2.39 -3.39 6.25
N ASP A 57 1.07 -3.45 6.11
CA ASP A 57 0.43 -4.63 5.56
C ASP A 57 0.81 -4.83 4.07
N ALA A 58 0.89 -6.08 3.67
CA ALA A 58 1.50 -6.47 2.40
C ALA A 58 0.74 -5.93 1.18
N ASP A 59 -0.57 -5.85 1.26
CA ASP A 59 -1.47 -5.31 0.24
C ASP A 59 -1.30 -3.79 0.08
N HIS A 60 -1.14 -3.03 1.19
CA HIS A 60 -0.81 -1.60 1.18
C HIS A 60 0.48 -1.34 0.43
N ILE A 61 1.56 -2.01 0.84
CA ILE A 61 2.88 -1.86 0.23
C ILE A 61 2.81 -2.22 -1.27
N ALA A 62 2.15 -3.33 -1.61
CA ALA A 62 2.04 -3.78 -2.98
C ALA A 62 1.21 -2.81 -3.84
N ALA A 63 0.08 -2.30 -3.32
CA ALA A 63 -0.77 -1.35 -4.04
C ALA A 63 -0.04 -0.02 -4.29
N ILE A 64 0.59 0.56 -3.25
CA ILE A 64 1.33 1.82 -3.33
C ILE A 64 2.54 1.69 -4.25
N ASP A 65 3.34 0.61 -4.12
CA ASP A 65 4.49 0.34 -4.98
C ASP A 65 4.11 0.27 -6.44
N ASN A 66 3.14 -0.57 -6.77
CA ASN A 66 2.76 -0.81 -8.17
C ASN A 66 2.30 0.46 -8.86
N VAL A 67 1.51 1.29 -8.19
CA VAL A 67 1.02 2.56 -8.75
C VAL A 67 2.13 3.61 -8.82
N THR A 68 2.92 3.74 -7.77
CA THR A 68 4.08 4.67 -7.72
C THR A 68 5.03 4.37 -8.86
N ARG A 69 5.42 3.12 -9.05
CA ARG A 69 6.32 2.69 -10.11
C ARG A 69 5.74 2.92 -11.50
N LYS A 70 4.46 2.58 -11.73
CA LYS A 70 3.76 2.87 -12.98
C LYS A 70 3.80 4.35 -13.33
N MET A 71 3.52 5.24 -12.37
CA MET A 71 3.53 6.67 -12.58
C MET A 71 4.96 7.21 -12.82
N MET A 72 5.96 6.64 -12.13
CA MET A 72 7.37 6.97 -12.34
C MET A 72 7.87 6.57 -13.73
N GLN A 73 7.43 5.43 -14.25
CA GLN A 73 7.72 5.01 -15.63
C GLN A 73 7.12 5.99 -16.67
N GLN A 74 6.02 6.66 -16.34
CA GLN A 74 5.40 7.72 -17.15
C GLN A 74 6.07 9.09 -16.98
N GLY A 75 7.23 9.17 -16.29
CA GLY A 75 7.97 10.41 -16.05
C GLY A 75 7.37 11.31 -14.96
N ARG A 76 6.41 10.82 -14.17
CA ARG A 76 5.79 11.57 -13.07
C ARG A 76 6.51 11.27 -11.76
N ARG A 77 6.37 12.17 -10.78
CA ARG A 77 6.86 11.96 -9.41
C ARG A 77 5.68 11.99 -8.42
N PRO A 78 5.03 10.84 -8.17
CA PRO A 78 3.78 10.75 -7.44
C PRO A 78 4.01 10.64 -5.93
N PHE A 79 4.35 11.73 -5.23
CA PHE A 79 4.63 11.72 -3.79
C PHE A 79 3.39 11.54 -2.90
N ALA A 80 2.17 11.64 -3.45
CA ALA A 80 0.93 11.62 -2.69
C ALA A 80 0.10 10.34 -2.91
N VAL A 81 0.66 9.30 -3.50
CA VAL A 81 -0.04 8.02 -3.73
C VAL A 81 -0.40 7.38 -2.40
N GLY A 82 0.56 7.23 -1.49
CA GLY A 82 0.33 6.68 -0.16
C GLY A 82 -0.67 7.50 0.65
N ALA A 83 -0.51 8.83 0.68
CA ALA A 83 -1.44 9.71 1.41
C ALA A 83 -2.88 9.56 0.94
N TRP A 84 -3.14 9.55 -0.37
CA TRP A 84 -4.49 9.39 -0.90
C TRP A 84 -5.05 8.00 -0.65
N PHE A 85 -4.23 6.96 -0.74
CA PHE A 85 -4.63 5.60 -0.42
C PHE A 85 -5.06 5.50 1.04
N SER A 86 -4.21 5.93 1.97
CA SER A 86 -4.50 5.91 3.41
C SER A 86 -5.73 6.73 3.79
N LEU A 87 -5.91 7.92 3.18
CA LEU A 87 -7.09 8.74 3.43
C LEU A 87 -8.38 8.05 2.98
N GLY A 88 -8.34 7.36 1.83
CA GLY A 88 -9.47 6.58 1.34
C GLY A 88 -9.78 5.43 2.30
N HIS A 89 -8.79 4.64 2.64
CA HIS A 89 -8.89 3.50 3.55
C HIS A 89 -9.40 3.91 4.94
N SER A 90 -8.77 4.91 5.53
CA SER A 90 -9.18 5.43 6.85
C SER A 90 -10.59 6.01 6.88
N SER A 91 -11.11 6.49 5.73
CA SER A 91 -12.48 7.00 5.68
C SER A 91 -13.51 5.94 6.10
N ILE A 92 -13.28 4.68 5.75
CA ILE A 92 -14.15 3.57 6.15
C ILE A 92 -14.04 3.33 7.65
N VAL A 93 -12.83 3.29 8.21
CA VAL A 93 -12.60 3.10 9.65
C VAL A 93 -13.22 4.22 10.46
N VAL A 94 -13.08 5.48 10.00
CA VAL A 94 -13.69 6.66 10.63
C VAL A 94 -15.21 6.58 10.60
N LEU A 95 -15.81 6.24 9.45
CA LEU A 95 -17.26 6.11 9.30
C LEU A 95 -17.82 4.97 10.16
N ALA A 96 -17.15 3.82 10.20
CA ALA A 96 -17.56 2.70 11.05
C ALA A 96 -17.45 3.05 12.54
N SER A 97 -16.36 3.68 12.98
CA SER A 97 -16.21 4.14 14.37
C SER A 97 -17.27 5.17 14.74
N ALA A 98 -17.61 6.11 13.85
CA ALA A 98 -18.67 7.08 14.08
C ALA A 98 -20.04 6.42 14.19
N ALA A 99 -20.34 5.43 13.35
CA ALA A 99 -21.58 4.65 13.42
C ALA A 99 -21.68 3.87 14.73
N ILE A 100 -20.60 3.21 15.19
CA ILE A 100 -20.52 2.53 16.48
C ILE A 100 -20.76 3.51 17.62
N ALA A 101 -20.09 4.66 17.60
CA ALA A 101 -20.21 5.67 18.64
C ALA A 101 -21.63 6.27 18.74
N ALA A 102 -22.34 6.39 17.60
CA ALA A 102 -23.69 6.94 17.53
C ALA A 102 -24.78 5.92 17.94
N THR A 103 -24.53 4.62 17.80
CA THR A 103 -25.55 3.56 17.92
C THR A 103 -25.21 2.51 18.97
N ALA A 104 -24.59 2.88 20.07
CA ALA A 104 -23.96 2.01 21.09
C ALA A 104 -24.78 0.78 21.58
N THR A 105 -26.09 0.71 21.32
CA THR A 105 -26.96 -0.40 21.75
C THR A 105 -27.59 -1.21 20.61
N ALA A 106 -27.63 -0.70 19.37
CA ALA A 106 -28.32 -1.35 18.23
C ALA A 106 -27.38 -2.02 17.22
N PHE A 107 -26.08 -1.92 17.42
CA PHE A 107 -25.09 -2.14 16.35
C PHE A 107 -24.55 -3.57 16.22
N SER A 108 -24.72 -4.43 17.22
CA SER A 108 -24.09 -5.76 17.21
C SER A 108 -24.54 -6.67 16.05
N THR A 109 -25.83 -6.59 15.67
CA THR A 109 -26.39 -7.44 14.61
C THR A 109 -26.11 -6.91 13.21
N GLN A 110 -26.10 -5.58 13.03
CA GLN A 110 -25.75 -4.95 11.77
C GLN A 110 -24.24 -4.96 11.50
N MET A 111 -23.42 -4.96 12.56
CA MET A 111 -21.97 -5.03 12.43
C MET A 111 -21.50 -6.37 11.87
N SER A 112 -22.12 -7.50 12.26
CA SER A 112 -21.76 -8.81 11.72
C SER A 112 -22.00 -8.86 10.21
N TRP A 113 -23.15 -8.37 9.74
CA TRP A 113 -23.45 -8.34 8.29
C TRP A 113 -22.48 -7.42 7.53
N LEU A 114 -22.17 -6.23 8.07
CA LEU A 114 -21.20 -5.30 7.45
C LEU A 114 -19.79 -5.91 7.43
N HIS A 115 -19.40 -6.59 8.49
CA HIS A 115 -18.12 -7.31 8.57
C HIS A 115 -18.07 -8.42 7.52
N ASP A 116 -19.05 -9.32 7.48
CA ASP A 116 -19.07 -10.47 6.60
C ASP A 116 -19.14 -10.06 5.12
N THR A 117 -20.02 -9.10 4.78
CA THR A 117 -20.18 -8.64 3.41
C THR A 117 -19.05 -7.71 2.98
N GLY A 118 -18.63 -6.81 3.87
CA GLY A 118 -17.55 -5.85 3.64
C GLY A 118 -16.22 -6.55 3.45
N SER A 119 -15.91 -7.56 4.27
CA SER A 119 -14.69 -8.37 4.17
C SER A 119 -14.58 -9.04 2.80
N VAL A 120 -15.64 -9.71 2.35
CA VAL A 120 -15.67 -10.33 1.01
C VAL A 120 -15.46 -9.32 -0.11
N ILE A 121 -16.11 -8.14 -0.02
CA ILE A 121 -15.97 -7.09 -1.05
C ILE A 121 -14.55 -6.49 -1.01
N GLY A 122 -14.05 -6.13 0.15
CA GLY A 122 -12.73 -5.51 0.31
C GLY A 122 -11.61 -6.43 -0.17
N THR A 123 -11.59 -7.67 0.32
CA THR A 123 -10.60 -8.67 -0.09
C THR A 123 -10.71 -9.02 -1.59
N ALA A 124 -11.93 -9.09 -2.15
CA ALA A 124 -12.12 -9.31 -3.58
C ALA A 124 -11.57 -8.13 -4.41
N VAL A 125 -11.79 -6.89 -3.97
CA VAL A 125 -11.26 -5.69 -4.62
C VAL A 125 -9.74 -5.65 -4.53
N SER A 126 -9.16 -5.93 -3.36
CA SER A 126 -7.71 -6.03 -3.17
C SER A 126 -7.10 -7.08 -4.09
N ALA A 127 -7.58 -8.31 -4.03
CA ALA A 127 -7.11 -9.41 -4.87
C ALA A 127 -7.18 -9.08 -6.36
N LEU A 128 -8.33 -8.60 -6.85
CA LEU A 128 -8.52 -8.23 -8.24
C LEU A 128 -7.61 -7.08 -8.67
N PHE A 129 -7.45 -6.06 -7.82
CA PHE A 129 -6.57 -4.93 -8.08
C PHE A 129 -5.11 -5.38 -8.17
N LEU A 130 -4.63 -6.16 -7.20
CA LEU A 130 -3.25 -6.65 -7.18
C LEU A 130 -2.97 -7.58 -8.37
N LEU A 131 -3.88 -8.50 -8.70
CA LEU A 131 -3.74 -9.38 -9.86
C LEU A 131 -3.77 -8.62 -11.18
N ALA A 132 -4.63 -7.60 -11.32
CA ALA A 132 -4.67 -6.74 -12.49
C ALA A 132 -3.35 -5.95 -12.63
N MET A 133 -2.82 -5.39 -11.53
CA MET A 133 -1.55 -4.68 -11.51
C MET A 133 -0.37 -5.62 -11.80
N ALA A 134 -0.39 -6.85 -11.25
CA ALA A 134 0.60 -7.87 -11.57
C ALA A 134 0.61 -8.22 -13.05
N PHE A 135 -0.56 -8.40 -13.66
CA PHE A 135 -0.69 -8.68 -15.09
C PHE A 135 -0.15 -7.53 -15.95
N ILE A 136 -0.53 -6.29 -15.66
CA ILE A 136 -0.01 -5.10 -16.34
C ILE A 136 1.52 -5.05 -16.25
N ASN A 137 2.06 -5.24 -15.04
CA ASN A 137 3.49 -5.20 -14.81
C ASN A 137 4.24 -6.38 -15.48
N LEU A 138 3.62 -7.55 -15.58
CA LEU A 138 4.18 -8.71 -16.29
C LEU A 138 4.35 -8.42 -17.78
N VAL A 139 3.39 -7.75 -18.38
CA VAL A 139 3.47 -7.35 -19.80
C VAL A 139 4.57 -6.29 -20.00
N ILE A 140 4.68 -5.31 -19.09
CA ILE A 140 5.77 -4.32 -19.07
C ILE A 140 7.12 -5.04 -18.91
N LEU A 141 7.21 -5.96 -17.96
CA LEU A 141 8.42 -6.74 -17.71
C LEU A 141 8.89 -7.48 -18.95
N ARG A 142 7.96 -8.11 -19.69
CA ARG A 142 8.28 -8.80 -20.94
C ARG A 142 8.85 -7.84 -22.01
N SER A 143 8.32 -6.63 -22.12
CA SER A 143 8.83 -5.60 -23.01
C SER A 143 10.23 -5.13 -22.60
N VAL A 144 10.41 -4.79 -21.32
CA VAL A 144 11.70 -4.35 -20.75
C VAL A 144 12.76 -5.47 -20.89
N TRP A 145 12.38 -6.72 -20.66
CA TRP A 145 13.26 -7.88 -20.84
C TRP A 145 13.76 -7.99 -22.30
N ARG A 146 12.89 -7.85 -23.29
CA ARG A 146 13.26 -7.85 -24.70
C ARG A 146 14.24 -6.72 -25.03
N SER A 147 13.96 -5.52 -24.54
CA SER A 147 14.85 -4.36 -24.71
C SER A 147 16.21 -4.58 -24.05
N PHE A 148 16.25 -5.19 -22.88
CA PHE A 148 17.49 -5.53 -22.19
C PHE A 148 18.32 -6.57 -22.97
N GLN A 149 17.68 -7.57 -23.57
CA GLN A 149 18.35 -8.55 -24.41
C GLN A 149 18.88 -7.93 -25.71
N ALA A 150 18.13 -7.03 -26.35
CA ALA A 150 18.57 -6.28 -27.52
C ALA A 150 19.81 -5.43 -27.22
N TRP A 151 19.76 -4.69 -26.09
CA TRP A 151 20.91 -3.92 -25.61
C TRP A 151 22.16 -4.79 -25.38
N LYS A 152 22.00 -5.97 -24.77
CA LYS A 152 23.12 -6.92 -24.59
C LYS A 152 23.74 -7.41 -25.92
N ARG A 153 22.95 -7.45 -26.99
CA ARG A 153 23.44 -7.81 -28.35
C ARG A 153 24.07 -6.64 -29.09
N GLY A 154 24.12 -5.43 -28.46
CA GLY A 154 24.65 -4.22 -29.11
C GLY A 154 23.66 -3.54 -30.07
N GLU A 155 22.39 -3.94 -30.07
CA GLU A 155 21.34 -3.31 -30.88
C GLU A 155 20.95 -1.94 -30.28
N PRO A 156 20.69 -0.91 -31.12
CA PRO A 156 20.25 0.39 -30.60
C PRO A 156 18.89 0.27 -29.92
N VAL A 157 18.83 0.65 -28.67
CA VAL A 157 17.58 0.67 -27.88
C VAL A 157 16.91 2.01 -28.11
N SER A 158 15.79 2.03 -28.83
CA SER A 158 14.99 3.24 -29.00
C SER A 158 14.29 3.60 -27.68
N ASP A 159 14.23 4.89 -27.35
CA ASP A 159 13.51 5.39 -26.16
C ASP A 159 12.01 5.04 -26.16
N GLU A 160 11.43 4.84 -27.34
CA GLU A 160 10.05 4.38 -27.56
C GLU A 160 9.80 2.96 -27.01
N ILE A 161 10.78 2.07 -27.12
CA ILE A 161 10.71 0.69 -26.59
C ILE A 161 10.83 0.72 -25.07
N VAL A 162 11.63 1.61 -24.51
CA VAL A 162 11.83 1.78 -23.06
C VAL A 162 10.60 2.38 -22.38
N SER A 163 9.83 3.17 -23.11
CA SER A 163 8.59 3.81 -22.59
C SER A 163 7.30 3.03 -22.88
N GLY A 164 7.39 1.83 -23.47
CA GLY A 164 6.22 0.98 -23.74
C GLY A 164 5.42 1.38 -24.97
N GLY A 165 6.05 2.04 -25.95
CA GLY A 165 5.42 2.40 -27.23
C GLY A 165 5.08 1.19 -28.11
N GLY A 166 4.17 1.36 -29.03
CA GLY A 166 3.73 0.33 -29.99
C GLY A 166 2.45 -0.39 -29.56
N VAL A 167 2.40 -1.72 -29.78
CA VAL A 167 1.21 -2.57 -29.46
C VAL A 167 0.75 -2.41 -28.00
N MET A 168 1.68 -2.07 -27.09
CA MET A 168 1.42 -1.78 -25.70
C MET A 168 0.57 -0.51 -25.52
N SER A 169 0.84 0.55 -26.27
CA SER A 169 0.06 1.80 -26.19
C SER A 169 -1.39 1.61 -26.66
N TRP A 170 -1.62 0.72 -27.62
CA TRP A 170 -2.94 0.39 -28.12
C TRP A 170 -3.72 -0.51 -27.12
N LEU A 171 -3.11 -1.60 -26.67
CA LEU A 171 -3.76 -2.56 -25.76
C LEU A 171 -4.03 -1.95 -24.38
N PHE A 172 -3.13 -1.10 -23.90
CA PHE A 172 -3.18 -0.48 -22.58
C PHE A 172 -3.64 0.97 -22.58
N GLY A 173 -3.86 1.60 -23.74
CA GLY A 173 -4.31 2.99 -23.84
C GLY A 173 -5.60 3.28 -23.04
N LYS A 174 -6.50 2.30 -22.93
CA LYS A 174 -7.69 2.37 -22.07
C LYS A 174 -7.42 1.86 -20.65
N THR A 175 -6.69 0.75 -20.48
CA THR A 175 -6.43 0.09 -19.18
C THR A 175 -5.36 0.84 -18.36
N PHE A 176 -4.38 1.49 -19.04
CA PHE A 176 -3.40 2.38 -18.38
C PHE A 176 -4.02 3.66 -17.81
N ARG A 177 -5.29 3.98 -18.16
CA ARG A 177 -6.02 5.11 -17.61
C ARG A 177 -6.60 4.84 -16.22
N LEU A 178 -6.64 3.59 -15.72
CA LEU A 178 -7.25 3.24 -14.45
C LEU A 178 -6.73 4.09 -13.28
N ILE A 179 -5.42 4.31 -13.17
CA ILE A 179 -4.85 5.24 -12.20
C ILE A 179 -3.79 6.08 -12.90
N SER A 180 -4.12 7.31 -13.20
CA SER A 180 -3.24 8.30 -13.85
C SER A 180 -2.90 9.49 -12.96
N ARG A 181 -3.60 9.65 -11.83
CA ARG A 181 -3.41 10.75 -10.87
C ARG A 181 -3.39 10.19 -9.45
N SER A 182 -2.55 10.72 -8.57
CA SER A 182 -2.42 10.24 -7.19
C SER A 182 -3.74 10.25 -6.41
N TRP A 183 -4.62 11.24 -6.64
CA TRP A 183 -5.89 11.33 -5.93
C TRP A 183 -6.85 10.15 -6.21
N GLN A 184 -6.69 9.45 -7.34
CA GLN A 184 -7.50 8.28 -7.67
C GLN A 184 -7.23 7.11 -6.72
N MET A 185 -6.08 7.12 -6.02
CA MET A 185 -5.77 6.15 -4.98
C MET A 185 -6.69 6.27 -3.76
N TYR A 186 -7.37 7.41 -3.57
CA TYR A 186 -8.41 7.53 -2.56
C TYR A 186 -9.52 6.50 -2.77
N LEU A 187 -10.02 6.36 -4.01
CA LEU A 187 -11.07 5.38 -4.30
C LEU A 187 -10.58 3.94 -4.12
N VAL A 188 -9.33 3.67 -4.47
CA VAL A 188 -8.73 2.34 -4.26
C VAL A 188 -8.62 2.05 -2.78
N GLY A 189 -8.05 2.96 -2.00
CA GLY A 189 -7.95 2.81 -0.55
C GLY A 189 -9.31 2.68 0.12
N PHE A 190 -10.30 3.47 -0.29
CA PHE A 190 -11.66 3.36 0.21
C PHE A 190 -12.26 1.96 -0.03
N LEU A 191 -12.07 1.40 -1.21
CA LEU A 191 -12.56 0.06 -1.54
C LEU A 191 -11.81 -1.03 -0.77
N PHE A 192 -10.50 -0.87 -0.55
CA PHE A 192 -9.72 -1.76 0.30
C PHE A 192 -10.22 -1.74 1.75
N GLY A 193 -10.51 -0.56 2.30
CA GLY A 193 -11.00 -0.39 3.67
C GLY A 193 -12.38 -1.01 3.94
N LEU A 194 -13.13 -1.42 2.91
CA LEU A 194 -14.38 -2.16 3.11
C LEU A 194 -14.16 -3.57 3.70
N GLY A 195 -12.90 -4.06 3.67
CA GLY A 195 -12.56 -5.40 4.14
C GLY A 195 -12.81 -5.61 5.64
N PHE A 196 -12.40 -4.68 6.50
CA PHE A 196 -12.41 -4.86 7.97
C PHE A 196 -11.86 -6.23 8.41
N ASP A 197 -10.92 -6.78 7.65
CA ASP A 197 -10.42 -8.14 7.82
C ASP A 197 -9.14 -8.21 8.64
N THR A 198 -8.53 -7.05 8.94
CA THR A 198 -7.29 -7.00 9.70
C THR A 198 -7.51 -6.82 11.19
N ALA A 199 -6.68 -7.51 12.00
CA ALA A 199 -6.73 -7.39 13.47
C ALA A 199 -6.54 -5.94 13.96
N THR A 200 -5.85 -5.10 13.20
CA THR A 200 -5.61 -3.70 13.53
C THR A 200 -6.85 -2.83 13.37
N GLU A 201 -7.63 -3.03 12.30
CA GLU A 201 -8.91 -2.34 12.09
C GLU A 201 -9.94 -2.79 13.11
N ILE A 202 -10.09 -4.11 13.30
CA ILE A 202 -10.97 -4.69 14.32
C ILE A 202 -10.59 -4.16 15.71
N GLY A 203 -9.29 -4.02 15.99
CA GLY A 203 -8.79 -3.47 17.24
C GLY A 203 -9.26 -2.03 17.50
N VAL A 204 -9.16 -1.15 16.49
CA VAL A 204 -9.64 0.24 16.62
C VAL A 204 -11.15 0.31 16.78
N LEU A 205 -11.90 -0.50 16.03
CA LEU A 205 -13.35 -0.56 16.14
C LEU A 205 -13.78 -1.10 17.52
N SER A 206 -13.06 -2.10 18.06
CA SER A 206 -13.30 -2.65 19.40
C SER A 206 -13.04 -1.62 20.50
N ILE A 207 -11.96 -0.83 20.40
CA ILE A 207 -11.67 0.28 21.31
C ILE A 207 -12.79 1.32 21.23
N SER A 208 -13.24 1.66 20.03
CA SER A 208 -14.35 2.61 19.82
C SER A 208 -15.67 2.09 20.43
N ALA A 209 -15.98 0.80 20.26
CA ALA A 209 -17.15 0.17 20.83
C ALA A 209 -17.12 0.11 22.38
N ALA A 210 -15.97 -0.23 22.96
CA ALA A 210 -15.76 -0.20 24.40
C ALA A 210 -15.94 1.21 24.98
N GLY A 211 -15.43 2.22 24.29
CA GLY A 211 -15.64 3.63 24.63
C GLY A 211 -17.12 4.02 24.62
N ALA A 212 -17.84 3.62 23.55
CA ALA A 212 -19.27 3.88 23.40
C ALA A 212 -20.10 3.22 24.52
N SER A 213 -19.83 1.96 24.83
CA SER A 213 -20.52 1.23 25.91
C SER A 213 -20.21 1.78 27.31
N SER A 214 -19.07 2.45 27.48
CA SER A 214 -18.65 3.12 28.71
C SER A 214 -19.22 4.55 28.86
N GLY A 215 -20.05 5.01 27.90
CA GLY A 215 -20.68 6.34 27.93
C GLY A 215 -19.75 7.49 27.55
N ILE A 216 -18.62 7.20 26.92
CA ILE A 216 -17.71 8.24 26.37
C ILE A 216 -18.44 8.97 25.24
N SER A 217 -18.26 10.29 25.14
CA SER A 217 -18.88 11.08 24.10
C SER A 217 -18.41 10.65 22.71
N VAL A 218 -19.30 10.71 21.71
CA VAL A 218 -18.97 10.39 20.31
C VAL A 218 -17.74 11.17 19.85
N TRP A 219 -17.65 12.45 20.21
CA TRP A 219 -16.52 13.30 19.86
C TRP A 219 -15.20 12.78 20.41
N SER A 220 -15.19 12.34 21.68
CA SER A 220 -13.98 11.77 22.29
C SER A 220 -13.61 10.41 21.68
N ILE A 221 -14.59 9.57 21.32
CA ILE A 221 -14.35 8.28 20.67
C ILE A 221 -13.63 8.46 19.33
N MET A 222 -13.94 9.54 18.59
CA MET A 222 -13.33 9.82 17.29
C MET A 222 -11.82 10.08 17.36
N VAL A 223 -11.25 10.26 18.56
CA VAL A 223 -9.80 10.31 18.77
C VAL A 223 -9.10 9.04 18.29
N PHE A 224 -9.69 7.87 18.55
CA PHE A 224 -9.07 6.58 18.19
C PHE A 224 -8.91 6.40 16.68
N PRO A 225 -9.96 6.53 15.84
CA PRO A 225 -9.80 6.44 14.40
C PRO A 225 -8.99 7.60 13.82
N ALA A 226 -8.96 8.79 14.44
CA ALA A 226 -8.10 9.89 13.99
C ALA A 226 -6.62 9.59 14.22
N LEU A 227 -6.26 8.99 15.35
CA LEU A 227 -4.90 8.52 15.64
C LEU A 227 -4.48 7.41 14.68
N PHE A 228 -5.34 6.42 14.47
CA PHE A 228 -5.12 5.35 13.50
C PHE A 228 -4.86 5.93 12.11
N ALA A 229 -5.76 6.75 11.60
CA ALA A 229 -5.67 7.37 10.28
C ALA A 229 -4.40 8.21 10.10
N SER A 230 -4.05 9.02 11.11
CA SER A 230 -2.86 9.88 11.05
C SER A 230 -1.57 9.07 11.06
N GLY A 231 -1.48 8.01 11.86
CA GLY A 231 -0.35 7.10 11.91
C GLY A 231 -0.16 6.37 10.58
N MET A 232 -1.23 5.77 10.06
CA MET A 232 -1.22 5.06 8.80
C MET A 232 -0.82 5.97 7.63
N ALA A 233 -1.45 7.14 7.50
CA ALA A 233 -1.16 8.07 6.42
C ALA A 233 0.30 8.56 6.42
N LEU A 234 0.89 8.73 7.59
CA LEU A 234 2.30 9.12 7.71
C LEU A 234 3.22 8.01 7.19
N VAL A 235 3.02 6.76 7.61
CA VAL A 235 3.88 5.63 7.22
C VAL A 235 3.73 5.32 5.74
N ASP A 236 2.52 5.19 5.21
CA ASP A 236 2.27 4.96 3.78
C ASP A 236 2.87 6.06 2.89
N THR A 237 2.82 7.31 3.36
CA THR A 237 3.42 8.43 2.61
C THR A 237 4.94 8.40 2.67
N LEU A 238 5.54 8.05 3.80
CA LEU A 238 7.00 7.91 3.93
C LEU A 238 7.51 6.77 3.06
N ASP A 239 6.80 5.64 3.02
CA ASP A 239 7.12 4.52 2.14
C ASP A 239 7.02 4.94 0.67
N ASN A 240 5.94 5.61 0.27
CA ASN A 240 5.80 6.16 -1.07
C ASN A 240 6.94 7.13 -1.45
N VAL A 241 7.34 8.03 -0.55
CA VAL A 241 8.47 8.96 -0.77
C VAL A 241 9.79 8.20 -0.92
N LEU A 242 10.00 7.16 -0.11
CA LEU A 242 11.15 6.27 -0.21
C LEU A 242 11.20 5.60 -1.59
N MET A 243 10.08 5.04 -2.05
CA MET A 243 9.96 4.40 -3.37
C MET A 243 10.24 5.38 -4.51
N VAL A 244 9.65 6.60 -4.47
CA VAL A 244 9.92 7.63 -5.48
C VAL A 244 11.40 7.99 -5.52
N GLY A 245 12.06 8.07 -4.36
CA GLY A 245 13.50 8.31 -4.27
C GLY A 245 14.33 7.17 -4.87
N ALA A 246 14.00 5.93 -4.54
CA ALA A 246 14.68 4.74 -5.03
C ALA A 246 14.54 4.61 -6.56
N TYR A 247 13.33 4.76 -7.07
CA TYR A 247 13.07 4.69 -8.51
C TYR A 247 13.66 5.88 -9.26
N GLY A 248 13.63 7.08 -8.68
CA GLY A 248 14.27 8.27 -9.27
C GLY A 248 15.77 8.07 -9.47
N TRP A 249 16.47 7.46 -8.51
CA TRP A 249 17.86 7.09 -8.64
C TRP A 249 18.06 5.98 -9.69
N ALA A 250 17.25 4.94 -9.66
CA ALA A 250 17.34 3.82 -10.59
C ALA A 250 17.14 4.25 -12.05
N PHE A 251 16.29 5.24 -12.29
CA PHE A 251 15.94 5.71 -13.63
C PHE A 251 16.81 6.87 -14.16
N SER A 252 17.87 7.25 -13.44
CA SER A 252 18.72 8.40 -13.79
C SER A 252 19.59 8.20 -15.05
N LYS A 253 19.96 6.94 -15.40
CA LYS A 253 20.73 6.60 -16.63
C LYS A 253 19.97 5.56 -17.45
N PRO A 254 19.99 5.61 -18.81
CA PRO A 254 19.23 4.68 -19.66
C PRO A 254 19.54 3.20 -19.39
N GLN A 255 20.81 2.83 -19.28
CA GLN A 255 21.23 1.45 -19.02
C GLN A 255 20.81 0.98 -17.63
N ARG A 256 20.99 1.87 -16.64
CA ARG A 256 20.57 1.66 -15.26
C ARG A 256 19.06 1.54 -15.19
N LYS A 257 18.32 2.41 -15.87
CA LYS A 257 16.86 2.38 -15.98
C LYS A 257 16.36 1.03 -16.52
N LEU A 258 16.99 0.49 -17.57
CA LEU A 258 16.61 -0.81 -18.12
C LEU A 258 16.80 -1.95 -17.14
N TYR A 259 17.97 -2.04 -16.52
CA TYR A 259 18.32 -3.12 -15.59
C TYR A 259 17.46 -3.09 -14.33
N TYR A 260 17.38 -1.92 -13.68
CA TYR A 260 16.59 -1.78 -12.43
C TYR A 260 15.09 -1.86 -12.70
N ASN A 261 14.60 -1.31 -13.82
CA ASN A 261 13.20 -1.47 -14.18
C ASN A 261 12.83 -2.95 -14.34
N MET A 262 13.70 -3.74 -14.95
CA MET A 262 13.50 -5.18 -15.10
C MET A 262 13.47 -5.89 -13.74
N THR A 263 14.48 -5.67 -12.88
CA THR A 263 14.58 -6.38 -11.59
C THR A 263 13.47 -5.98 -10.62
N ILE A 264 13.22 -4.69 -10.47
CA ILE A 264 12.21 -4.18 -9.54
C ILE A 264 10.80 -4.53 -10.06
N THR A 265 10.53 -4.39 -11.37
CA THR A 265 9.24 -4.81 -11.95
C THR A 265 9.02 -6.30 -11.75
N GLY A 266 10.06 -7.13 -11.93
CA GLY A 266 9.97 -8.56 -11.67
C GLY A 266 9.61 -8.87 -10.21
N THR A 267 10.27 -8.22 -9.26
CA THR A 267 9.97 -8.36 -7.83
C THR A 267 8.52 -7.97 -7.52
N SER A 268 8.06 -6.82 -8.01
CA SER A 268 6.69 -6.36 -7.77
C SER A 268 5.63 -7.27 -8.41
N VAL A 269 5.92 -7.86 -9.58
CA VAL A 269 5.03 -8.87 -10.20
C VAL A 269 4.91 -10.09 -9.29
N VAL A 270 6.04 -10.60 -8.78
CA VAL A 270 6.03 -11.78 -7.88
C VAL A 270 5.26 -11.47 -6.61
N VAL A 271 5.53 -10.33 -5.97
CA VAL A 271 4.85 -9.91 -4.74
C VAL A 271 3.34 -9.76 -4.97
N ALA A 272 2.93 -9.03 -6.02
CA ALA A 272 1.51 -8.79 -6.28
C ALA A 272 0.76 -10.05 -6.70
N LEU A 273 1.40 -10.98 -7.43
CA LEU A 273 0.82 -12.29 -7.75
C LEU A 273 0.68 -13.17 -6.49
N PHE A 274 1.68 -13.12 -5.61
CA PHE A 274 1.66 -13.91 -4.38
C PHE A 274 0.55 -13.42 -3.44
N ILE A 275 0.51 -12.11 -3.16
CA ILE A 275 -0.48 -11.52 -2.23
C ILE A 275 -1.89 -11.63 -2.82
N GLY A 276 -2.12 -11.09 -4.01
CA GLY A 276 -3.45 -11.12 -4.64
C GLY A 276 -3.93 -12.54 -4.96
N GLY A 277 -3.01 -13.46 -5.26
CA GLY A 277 -3.32 -14.88 -5.44
C GLY A 277 -3.71 -15.55 -4.12
N LEU A 278 -3.01 -15.23 -3.03
CA LEU A 278 -3.31 -15.76 -1.70
C LEU A 278 -4.65 -15.26 -1.18
N GLU A 279 -4.95 -13.97 -1.32
CA GLU A 279 -6.26 -13.37 -1.00
C GLU A 279 -7.39 -14.02 -1.81
N ALA A 280 -7.20 -14.17 -3.13
CA ALA A 280 -8.18 -14.83 -3.98
C ALA A 280 -8.43 -16.29 -3.58
N MET A 281 -7.37 -17.04 -3.22
CA MET A 281 -7.50 -18.41 -2.72
C MET A 281 -8.20 -18.45 -1.35
N GLY A 282 -7.93 -17.48 -0.46
CA GLY A 282 -8.62 -17.35 0.81
C GLY A 282 -10.13 -17.16 0.62
N LEU A 283 -10.53 -16.23 -0.24
CA LEU A 283 -11.95 -16.03 -0.59
C LEU A 283 -12.63 -17.27 -1.15
N LEU A 284 -11.92 -18.04 -2.00
CA LEU A 284 -12.46 -19.30 -2.53
C LEU A 284 -12.58 -20.34 -1.42
N MET A 285 -11.60 -20.44 -0.53
CA MET A 285 -11.60 -21.33 0.62
C MET A 285 -12.82 -21.08 1.51
N ASP A 286 -13.07 -19.82 1.87
CA ASP A 286 -14.19 -19.43 2.73
C ASP A 286 -15.54 -19.65 2.03
N LYS A 287 -15.66 -19.20 0.78
CA LYS A 287 -16.93 -19.29 0.03
C LYS A 287 -17.36 -20.72 -0.25
N PHE A 288 -16.42 -21.62 -0.51
CA PHE A 288 -16.69 -23.03 -0.83
C PHE A 288 -16.42 -23.98 0.34
N ALA A 289 -16.14 -23.45 1.55
CA ALA A 289 -15.81 -24.21 2.75
C ALA A 289 -14.72 -25.28 2.51
N LEU A 290 -13.67 -24.90 1.73
CA LEU A 290 -12.61 -25.82 1.35
C LEU A 290 -11.68 -26.05 2.54
N SER A 291 -11.34 -27.31 2.83
CA SER A 291 -10.53 -27.66 4.00
C SER A 291 -9.55 -28.79 3.71
N GLY A 292 -8.50 -28.90 4.53
CA GLY A 292 -7.47 -29.94 4.42
C GLY A 292 -6.43 -29.67 3.32
N GLY A 293 -5.41 -30.51 3.22
CA GLY A 293 -4.37 -30.41 2.18
C GLY A 293 -3.76 -29.03 2.03
N ILE A 294 -3.77 -28.50 0.80
CA ILE A 294 -3.21 -27.17 0.45
C ILE A 294 -3.98 -26.02 1.13
N TRP A 295 -5.28 -26.17 1.36
CA TRP A 295 -6.12 -25.12 1.93
C TRP A 295 -5.75 -24.76 3.37
N ARG A 296 -5.18 -25.71 4.13
CA ARG A 296 -4.62 -25.44 5.46
C ARG A 296 -3.45 -24.46 5.39
N TRP A 297 -2.59 -24.62 4.38
CA TRP A 297 -1.48 -23.70 4.16
C TRP A 297 -1.96 -22.32 3.69
N VAL A 298 -2.95 -22.29 2.80
CA VAL A 298 -3.58 -21.05 2.33
C VAL A 298 -4.18 -20.28 3.51
N GLY A 299 -4.95 -20.94 4.38
CA GLY A 299 -5.52 -20.32 5.58
C GLY A 299 -4.42 -19.76 6.51
N ALA A 300 -3.43 -20.60 6.86
CA ALA A 300 -2.34 -20.16 7.74
C ALA A 300 -1.53 -18.99 7.17
N LEU A 301 -1.31 -18.93 5.85
CA LEU A 301 -0.64 -17.82 5.21
C LEU A 301 -1.53 -16.57 5.17
N ASN A 302 -2.83 -16.72 4.92
CA ASN A 302 -3.78 -15.61 4.88
C ASN A 302 -3.94 -14.96 6.27
N ASP A 303 -4.05 -15.78 7.33
CA ASP A 303 -4.12 -15.31 8.72
C ASP A 303 -2.88 -14.50 9.14
N ASN A 304 -1.72 -14.72 8.49
CA ASN A 304 -0.46 -14.03 8.75
C ASN A 304 -0.09 -13.01 7.67
N LEU A 305 -1.01 -12.63 6.77
CA LEU A 305 -0.73 -11.73 5.66
C LEU A 305 -0.32 -10.33 6.15
N GLY A 306 -0.88 -9.90 7.27
CA GLY A 306 -0.49 -8.67 7.92
C GLY A 306 1.00 -8.66 8.32
N ASP A 307 1.56 -9.77 8.83
CA ASP A 307 2.99 -9.87 9.16
C ASP A 307 3.87 -10.03 7.92
N ALA A 308 3.31 -10.53 6.81
CA ALA A 308 4.02 -10.66 5.55
C ALA A 308 4.49 -9.31 4.98
N GLY A 309 3.89 -8.18 5.38
CA GLY A 309 4.32 -6.85 4.96
C GLY A 309 5.79 -6.56 5.28
N PHE A 310 6.26 -6.92 6.46
CA PHE A 310 7.68 -6.78 6.83
C PHE A 310 8.59 -7.64 5.94
N VAL A 311 8.13 -8.84 5.57
CA VAL A 311 8.86 -9.73 4.65
C VAL A 311 8.91 -9.11 3.26
N VAL A 312 7.83 -8.50 2.80
CA VAL A 312 7.75 -7.79 1.51
C VAL A 312 8.71 -6.61 1.47
N VAL A 313 8.73 -5.75 2.50
CA VAL A 313 9.71 -4.67 2.62
C VAL A 313 11.14 -5.22 2.58
N GLY A 314 11.41 -6.25 3.38
CA GLY A 314 12.72 -6.91 3.40
C GLY A 314 13.12 -7.46 2.02
N LEU A 315 12.17 -8.06 1.30
CA LEU A 315 12.39 -8.57 -0.06
C LEU A 315 12.73 -7.44 -1.04
N PHE A 316 12.00 -6.33 -1.02
CA PHE A 316 12.30 -5.18 -1.89
C PHE A 316 13.69 -4.59 -1.59
N VAL A 317 14.03 -4.41 -0.31
CA VAL A 317 15.35 -3.91 0.10
C VAL A 317 16.45 -4.88 -0.32
N ALA A 318 16.26 -6.18 -0.10
CA ALA A 318 17.23 -7.21 -0.50
C ALA A 318 17.39 -7.27 -2.02
N CYS A 319 16.30 -7.29 -2.78
CA CYS A 319 16.34 -7.26 -4.24
C CYS A 319 17.04 -6.01 -4.77
N TRP A 320 16.77 -4.85 -4.16
CA TRP A 320 17.44 -3.61 -4.51
C TRP A 320 18.94 -3.68 -4.24
N ALA A 321 19.36 -4.11 -3.04
CA ALA A 321 20.76 -4.24 -2.67
C ALA A 321 21.51 -5.23 -3.56
N LEU A 322 20.93 -6.42 -3.79
CA LEU A 322 21.50 -7.43 -4.69
C LEU A 322 21.59 -6.93 -6.13
N SER A 323 20.58 -6.19 -6.60
CA SER A 323 20.62 -5.55 -7.91
C SER A 323 21.76 -4.55 -8.04
N VAL A 324 21.99 -3.70 -7.02
CA VAL A 324 23.10 -2.74 -6.99
C VAL A 324 24.45 -3.47 -7.03
N LEU A 325 24.60 -4.50 -6.22
CA LEU A 325 25.82 -5.32 -6.16
C LEU A 325 26.10 -6.00 -7.51
N ASN A 326 25.10 -6.68 -8.08
CA ASN A 326 25.22 -7.38 -9.36
C ASN A 326 25.49 -6.41 -10.52
N TYR A 327 24.83 -5.25 -10.54
CA TYR A 327 25.05 -4.21 -11.54
C TYR A 327 26.51 -3.72 -11.52
N ARG A 328 27.05 -3.45 -10.32
CA ARG A 328 28.44 -3.03 -10.14
C ARG A 328 29.43 -4.14 -10.49
N TRP A 329 29.17 -5.37 -10.02
CA TRP A 329 30.05 -6.52 -10.23
C TRP A 329 30.17 -6.89 -11.71
N ARG A 330 29.08 -6.83 -12.46
CA ARG A 330 29.07 -7.10 -13.91
C ARG A 330 29.56 -5.94 -14.77
N GLY A 331 29.88 -4.80 -14.18
CA GLY A 331 30.43 -3.65 -14.88
C GLY A 331 29.52 -3.07 -15.98
N TYR A 332 28.20 -3.15 -15.83
CA TYR A 332 27.24 -2.70 -16.82
C TYR A 332 27.38 -1.19 -17.16
N ASP A 333 27.98 -0.38 -16.28
CA ASP A 333 28.33 1.02 -16.60
C ASP A 333 29.41 1.14 -17.70
N ASN A 334 30.22 0.07 -17.94
CA ASN A 334 31.33 0.06 -18.89
C ASN A 334 30.95 -0.53 -20.27
N LEU A 335 29.77 -1.17 -20.39
CA LEU A 335 29.25 -1.72 -21.64
C LEU A 335 28.66 -0.63 -22.57
N ALA A 336 28.67 0.62 -22.15
CA ALA A 336 28.11 1.77 -22.86
C ALA A 336 29.19 2.58 -23.64
N ARG A 337 30.21 1.88 -24.20
CA ARG A 337 31.17 2.50 -25.11
C ARG A 337 30.92 2.07 -26.54
#